data_d70d4a37ca946fc3ed287134b66dbe9b
#
_entry.id   d70d4a37ca946fc3ed287134b66dbe9b
#
_cell.length_a   1.000
_cell.length_b   1.000
_cell.length_c   1.000
_cell.angle_alpha   90.00
_cell.angle_beta   90.00
_cell.angle_gamma   90.00
#
_symmetry.space_group_name_H-M   'P 1'
#
loop_
_entity.id
_entity.type
_entity.pdbx_description
1 polymer ?
#
loop_
_entity_poly.entity_id
_entity_poly.type
_entity_poly.pdbx_seq_one_letter_code
_entity_poly.pdbx_strand_id
1 'polypeptide(L)'
;MKTTINLGYIIFLSVVAALGGFLFGYDTAVISGTIAQVTHLFQLDTLQQGWYVGCALIGSIVGVLFSGILSDSIGRKRTMILSAILFSTSAIGCAFCIDFNQLVVYRIIGGIGIGVVSIVSPLYISEVSVAQFRGRMVSLYQLAVTVGFLGAYLVNYQLLAYSESGNHLPIAWLEKIVVTEVWRGMLGMETCLLYTSP
;
A
#
# COMPACT_ATOMS: atom_id res chain seq x y z
N MET A 1 21.73 -28.87 22.52
CA MET A 1 22.26 -27.84 21.63
C MET A 1 21.59 -26.51 22.01
N LYS A 2 22.35 -25.55 22.55
CA LYS A 2 21.85 -24.17 22.71
C LYS A 2 21.88 -23.53 21.30
N THR A 3 20.74 -23.53 20.63
CA THR A 3 20.57 -22.71 19.43
C THR A 3 20.71 -21.27 19.88
N THR A 4 21.82 -20.63 19.54
CA THR A 4 22.00 -19.18 19.73
C THR A 4 20.96 -18.47 18.82
N ILE A 5 19.85 -18.11 19.43
CA ILE A 5 18.77 -17.39 18.74
C ILE A 5 19.35 -16.02 18.39
N ASN A 6 19.57 -15.76 17.11
CA ASN A 6 20.03 -14.44 16.66
C ASN A 6 18.82 -13.48 16.66
N LEU A 7 18.58 -12.87 17.83
CA LEU A 7 17.45 -11.96 18.05
C LEU A 7 17.46 -10.81 17.05
N GLY A 8 18.65 -10.32 16.66
CA GLY A 8 18.78 -9.26 15.66
C GLY A 8 18.23 -9.66 14.29
N TYR A 9 18.47 -10.91 13.88
CA TYR A 9 17.94 -11.42 12.60
C TYR A 9 16.40 -11.54 12.63
N ILE A 10 15.82 -11.99 13.75
CA ILE A 10 14.36 -12.09 13.91
C ILE A 10 13.71 -10.70 13.88
N ILE A 11 14.32 -9.73 14.58
CA ILE A 11 13.83 -8.33 14.56
C ILE A 11 13.89 -7.78 13.14
N PHE A 12 14.98 -7.99 12.42
CA PHE A 12 15.13 -7.54 11.03
C PHE A 12 14.03 -8.13 10.13
N LEU A 13 13.80 -9.45 10.17
CA LEU A 13 12.73 -10.09 9.41
C LEU A 13 11.34 -9.57 9.78
N SER A 14 11.11 -9.33 11.08
CA SER A 14 9.82 -8.80 11.55
C SER A 14 9.59 -7.36 11.08
N VAL A 15 10.64 -6.53 11.05
CA VAL A 15 10.56 -5.16 10.52
C VAL A 15 10.28 -5.17 9.02
N VAL A 16 10.98 -6.02 8.25
CA VAL A 16 10.73 -6.18 6.81
C VAL A 16 9.28 -6.60 6.53
N ALA A 17 8.77 -7.60 7.27
CA ALA A 17 7.38 -8.02 7.12
C ALA A 17 6.38 -6.93 7.57
N ALA A 18 6.75 -6.10 8.56
CA ALA A 18 5.91 -4.99 9.02
C ALA A 18 5.80 -3.85 7.99
N LEU A 19 6.73 -3.73 7.03
CA LEU A 19 6.59 -2.80 5.89
C LEU A 19 5.36 -3.09 5.04
N GLY A 20 4.91 -4.35 4.97
CA GLY A 20 3.62 -4.70 4.38
C GLY A 20 2.44 -4.04 5.12
N GLY A 21 2.52 -3.92 6.45
CA GLY A 21 1.56 -3.16 7.25
C GLY A 21 1.60 -1.67 6.97
N PHE A 22 2.81 -1.10 6.82
CA PHE A 22 2.98 0.31 6.45
C PHE A 22 2.30 0.62 5.11
N LEU A 23 2.50 -0.22 4.09
CA LEU A 23 1.87 -0.05 2.77
C LEU A 23 0.34 -0.16 2.86
N PHE A 24 -0.17 -1.11 3.65
CA PHE A 24 -1.61 -1.22 3.91
C PHE A 24 -2.20 0.06 4.53
N GLY A 25 -1.51 0.62 5.53
CA GLY A 25 -1.92 1.87 6.16
C GLY A 25 -1.85 3.05 5.19
N TYR A 26 -0.79 3.14 4.41
CA TYR A 26 -0.58 4.19 3.43
C TYR A 26 -1.67 4.19 2.36
N ASP A 27 -1.94 3.05 1.70
CA ASP A 27 -2.97 2.95 0.66
C ASP A 27 -4.37 3.31 1.19
N THR A 28 -4.69 2.87 2.40
CA THR A 28 -5.99 3.18 3.00
C THR A 28 -6.17 4.69 3.24
N ALA A 29 -5.11 5.38 3.64
CA ALA A 29 -5.17 6.81 3.98
C ALA A 29 -4.98 7.73 2.77
N VAL A 30 -4.22 7.31 1.75
CA VAL A 30 -3.94 8.15 0.57
C VAL A 30 -5.21 8.52 -0.18
N ILE A 31 -6.22 7.67 -0.17
CA ILE A 31 -7.52 7.90 -0.79
C ILE A 31 -8.13 9.23 -0.32
N SER A 32 -8.03 9.54 0.98
CA SER A 32 -8.61 10.77 1.53
C SER A 32 -8.11 12.05 0.85
N GLY A 33 -6.85 12.06 0.40
CA GLY A 33 -6.27 13.18 -0.33
C GLY A 33 -6.67 13.22 -1.81
N THR A 34 -7.01 12.07 -2.40
CA THR A 34 -7.28 11.96 -3.83
C THR A 34 -8.75 12.13 -4.21
N ILE A 35 -9.70 11.88 -3.28
CA ILE A 35 -11.16 11.92 -3.56
C ILE A 35 -11.58 13.22 -4.20
N ALA A 36 -11.23 14.37 -3.63
CA ALA A 36 -11.68 15.67 -4.12
C ALA A 36 -11.19 15.95 -5.54
N GLN A 37 -9.93 15.62 -5.84
CA GLN A 37 -9.32 15.86 -7.14
C GLN A 37 -9.86 14.91 -8.21
N VAL A 38 -9.98 13.61 -7.90
CA VAL A 38 -10.52 12.58 -8.80
C VAL A 38 -11.99 12.89 -9.12
N THR A 39 -12.77 13.28 -8.10
CA THR A 39 -14.17 13.70 -8.28
C THR A 39 -14.29 14.88 -9.23
N HIS A 40 -13.48 15.91 -9.03
CA HIS A 40 -13.51 17.09 -9.89
C HIS A 40 -13.06 16.78 -11.32
N LEU A 41 -12.02 15.97 -11.48
CA LEU A 41 -11.47 15.62 -12.80
C LEU A 41 -12.43 14.79 -13.65
N PHE A 42 -13.00 13.74 -13.06
CA PHE A 42 -13.87 12.81 -13.75
C PHE A 42 -15.37 13.14 -13.62
N GLN A 43 -15.72 14.26 -12.96
CA GLN A 43 -17.11 14.70 -12.72
C GLN A 43 -17.96 13.58 -12.10
N LEU A 44 -17.42 12.94 -11.04
CA LEU A 44 -18.04 11.76 -10.45
C LEU A 44 -19.31 12.12 -9.66
N ASP A 45 -20.35 11.33 -9.86
CA ASP A 45 -21.54 11.35 -9.01
C ASP A 45 -21.25 10.71 -7.65
N THR A 46 -22.10 11.00 -6.65
CA THR A 46 -21.96 10.49 -5.27
C THR A 46 -21.82 8.97 -5.20
N LEU A 47 -22.55 8.25 -6.09
CA LEU A 47 -22.45 6.79 -6.18
C LEU A 47 -21.07 6.35 -6.70
N GLN A 48 -20.55 7.03 -7.71
CA GLN A 48 -19.23 6.75 -8.29
C GLN A 48 -18.09 7.08 -7.32
N GLN A 49 -18.24 8.13 -6.49
CA GLN A 49 -17.30 8.42 -5.40
C GLN A 49 -17.25 7.27 -4.38
N GLY A 50 -18.42 6.78 -3.97
CA GLY A 50 -18.51 5.63 -3.07
C GLY A 50 -17.88 4.38 -3.69
N TRP A 51 -18.07 4.18 -5.00
CA TRP A 51 -17.44 3.09 -5.75
C TRP A 51 -15.92 3.23 -5.81
N TYR A 52 -15.39 4.43 -6.05
CA TYR A 52 -13.96 4.72 -6.05
C TYR A 52 -13.29 4.36 -4.72
N VAL A 53 -13.92 4.72 -3.61
CA VAL A 53 -13.40 4.40 -2.26
C VAL A 53 -13.55 2.90 -1.96
N GLY A 54 -14.68 2.30 -2.35
CA GLY A 54 -15.02 0.92 -2.00
C GLY A 54 -14.38 -0.15 -2.88
N CYS A 55 -13.98 0.16 -4.11
CA CYS A 55 -13.48 -0.84 -5.06
C CYS A 55 -12.23 -1.59 -4.54
N ALA A 56 -11.30 -0.91 -3.88
CA ALA A 56 -10.13 -1.54 -3.28
C ALA A 56 -10.50 -2.49 -2.13
N LEU A 57 -11.55 -2.17 -1.36
CA LEU A 57 -12.05 -3.06 -0.31
C LEU A 57 -12.61 -4.36 -0.88
N ILE A 58 -13.31 -4.31 -2.01
CA ILE A 58 -13.78 -5.52 -2.70
C ILE A 58 -12.59 -6.37 -3.13
N GLY A 59 -11.54 -5.75 -3.72
CA GLY A 59 -10.29 -6.41 -4.03
C GLY A 59 -9.66 -7.07 -2.81
N SER A 60 -9.61 -6.35 -1.68
CA SER A 60 -9.00 -6.86 -0.45
C SER A 60 -9.77 -8.05 0.15
N ILE A 61 -11.10 -8.06 0.08
CA ILE A 61 -11.91 -9.23 0.49
C ILE A 61 -11.53 -10.46 -0.33
N VAL A 62 -11.43 -10.32 -1.66
CA VAL A 62 -10.98 -11.41 -2.53
C VAL A 62 -9.57 -11.85 -2.16
N GLY A 63 -8.64 -10.92 -1.96
CA GLY A 63 -7.27 -11.20 -1.54
C GLY A 63 -7.19 -11.99 -0.23
N VAL A 64 -7.97 -11.58 0.77
CA VAL A 64 -8.05 -12.26 2.08
C VAL A 64 -8.57 -13.70 1.93
N LEU A 65 -9.63 -13.91 1.15
CA LEU A 65 -10.21 -15.25 0.96
C LEU A 65 -9.22 -16.25 0.34
N PHE A 66 -8.39 -15.80 -0.59
CA PHE A 66 -7.40 -16.65 -1.25
C PHE A 66 -6.03 -16.67 -0.57
N SER A 67 -5.77 -15.78 0.40
CA SER A 67 -4.47 -15.62 1.05
C SER A 67 -3.98 -16.90 1.75
N GLY A 68 -4.87 -17.63 2.43
CA GLY A 68 -4.54 -18.88 3.10
C GLY A 68 -4.09 -19.95 2.11
N ILE A 69 -4.92 -20.25 1.11
CA ILE A 69 -4.62 -21.24 0.07
C ILE A 69 -3.31 -20.92 -0.64
N LEU A 70 -3.12 -19.64 -1.00
CA LEU A 70 -1.94 -19.18 -1.71
C LEU A 70 -0.69 -19.31 -0.82
N SER A 71 -0.79 -18.89 0.44
CA SER A 71 0.28 -18.93 1.41
C SER A 71 0.71 -20.37 1.75
N ASP A 72 -0.23 -21.32 1.77
CA ASP A 72 0.08 -22.72 2.05
C ASP A 72 0.64 -23.46 0.83
N SER A 73 0.21 -23.09 -0.40
CA SER A 73 0.65 -23.75 -1.63
C SER A 73 2.04 -23.32 -2.10
N ILE A 74 2.34 -22.03 -2.10
CA ILE A 74 3.61 -21.48 -2.62
C ILE A 74 4.56 -20.95 -1.54
N GLY A 75 4.12 -20.92 -0.29
CA GLY A 75 4.88 -20.48 0.88
C GLY A 75 4.80 -18.97 1.13
N ARG A 76 4.96 -18.57 2.39
CA ARG A 76 4.73 -17.21 2.90
C ARG A 76 5.55 -16.16 2.14
N LYS A 77 6.86 -16.40 1.96
CA LYS A 77 7.76 -15.47 1.28
C LYS A 77 7.34 -15.20 -0.16
N ARG A 78 7.02 -16.25 -0.93
CA ARG A 78 6.65 -16.10 -2.34
C ARG A 78 5.29 -15.41 -2.48
N THR A 79 4.37 -15.68 -1.55
CA THR A 79 3.06 -15.03 -1.50
C THR A 79 3.21 -13.52 -1.24
N MET A 80 4.10 -13.11 -0.33
CA MET A 80 4.41 -11.70 -0.08
C MET A 80 5.03 -11.03 -1.32
N ILE A 81 5.94 -11.69 -2.02
CA ILE A 81 6.51 -11.17 -3.27
C ILE A 81 5.43 -11.01 -4.35
N LEU A 82 4.55 -12.00 -4.51
CA LEU A 82 3.46 -11.92 -5.49
C LEU A 82 2.52 -10.76 -5.18
N SER A 83 2.14 -10.58 -3.92
CA SER A 83 1.29 -9.44 -3.51
C SER A 83 1.98 -8.10 -3.71
N ALA A 84 3.30 -8.01 -3.49
CA ALA A 84 4.08 -6.82 -3.78
C ALA A 84 4.09 -6.49 -5.29
N ILE A 85 4.19 -7.49 -6.15
CA ILE A 85 4.10 -7.29 -7.62
C ILE A 85 2.70 -6.80 -8.02
N LEU A 86 1.64 -7.40 -7.49
CA LEU A 86 0.26 -6.96 -7.75
C LEU A 86 0.05 -5.51 -7.31
N PHE A 87 0.57 -5.16 -6.15
CA PHE A 87 0.47 -3.80 -5.63
C PHE A 87 1.27 -2.79 -6.45
N SER A 88 2.51 -3.13 -6.86
CA SER A 88 3.32 -2.29 -7.76
C SER A 88 2.65 -2.05 -9.10
N THR A 89 2.09 -3.08 -9.71
CA THR A 89 1.37 -2.96 -10.99
C THR A 89 0.14 -2.08 -10.86
N SER A 90 -0.57 -2.18 -9.73
CA SER A 90 -1.70 -1.30 -9.41
C SER A 90 -1.27 0.16 -9.28
N ALA A 91 -0.25 0.45 -8.47
CA ALA A 91 0.21 1.81 -8.21
C ALA A 91 0.72 2.49 -9.50
N ILE A 92 1.50 1.77 -10.33
CA ILE A 92 1.93 2.24 -11.64
C ILE A 92 0.72 2.46 -12.56
N GLY A 93 -0.21 1.50 -12.61
CA GLY A 93 -1.42 1.61 -13.41
C GLY A 93 -2.30 2.80 -13.02
N CYS A 94 -2.47 3.05 -11.72
CA CYS A 94 -3.19 4.22 -11.22
C CYS A 94 -2.49 5.54 -11.60
N ALA A 95 -1.14 5.59 -11.59
CA ALA A 95 -0.40 6.80 -11.96
C ALA A 95 -0.55 7.15 -13.45
N PHE A 96 -0.74 6.14 -14.33
CA PHE A 96 -0.83 6.34 -15.78
C PHE A 96 -2.23 6.15 -16.38
N CYS A 97 -3.26 5.87 -15.56
CA CYS A 97 -4.62 5.67 -16.08
C CYS A 97 -5.18 6.96 -16.72
N ILE A 98 -5.99 6.79 -17.76
CA ILE A 98 -6.65 7.89 -18.49
C ILE A 98 -8.12 7.96 -18.10
N ASP A 99 -8.77 6.80 -17.92
CA ASP A 99 -10.19 6.67 -17.66
C ASP A 99 -10.48 6.25 -16.22
N PHE A 100 -11.65 6.67 -15.71
CA PHE A 100 -12.13 6.26 -14.38
C PHE A 100 -12.27 4.73 -14.24
N ASN A 101 -12.74 4.04 -15.29
CA ASN A 101 -12.88 2.58 -15.25
C ASN A 101 -11.53 1.87 -15.12
N GLN A 102 -10.48 2.39 -15.79
CA GLN A 102 -9.13 1.87 -15.65
C GLN A 102 -8.61 2.07 -14.21
N LEU A 103 -8.85 3.25 -13.62
CA LEU A 103 -8.50 3.55 -12.24
C LEU A 103 -9.13 2.55 -11.28
N VAL A 104 -10.44 2.27 -11.42
CA VAL A 104 -11.16 1.29 -10.60
C VAL A 104 -10.56 -0.11 -10.73
N VAL A 105 -10.26 -0.57 -11.95
CA VAL A 105 -9.66 -1.89 -12.18
C VAL A 105 -8.29 -2.02 -11.49
N TYR A 106 -7.41 -1.02 -11.65
CA TYR A 106 -6.11 -1.03 -10.97
C TYR A 106 -6.25 -0.99 -9.45
N ARG A 107 -7.20 -0.24 -8.91
CA ARG A 107 -7.51 -0.21 -7.47
C ARG A 107 -7.99 -1.58 -6.95
N ILE A 108 -8.80 -2.31 -7.71
CA ILE A 108 -9.20 -3.68 -7.34
C ILE A 108 -7.98 -4.61 -7.31
N ILE A 109 -7.09 -4.54 -8.31
CA ILE A 109 -5.88 -5.35 -8.37
C ILE A 109 -4.97 -5.04 -7.16
N GLY A 110 -4.77 -3.76 -6.84
CA GLY A 110 -4.03 -3.34 -5.64
C GLY A 110 -4.67 -3.85 -4.35
N GLY A 111 -5.99 -3.75 -4.26
CA GLY A 111 -6.76 -4.28 -3.15
C GLY A 111 -6.53 -5.77 -2.92
N ILE A 112 -6.48 -6.59 -3.98
CA ILE A 112 -6.16 -8.03 -3.86
C ILE A 112 -4.77 -8.21 -3.24
N GLY A 113 -3.76 -7.49 -3.71
CA GLY A 113 -2.40 -7.53 -3.15
C GLY A 113 -2.37 -7.17 -1.67
N ILE A 114 -3.04 -6.07 -1.31
CA ILE A 114 -3.15 -5.60 0.08
C ILE A 114 -3.88 -6.61 0.96
N GLY A 115 -4.99 -7.19 0.48
CA GLY A 115 -5.73 -8.21 1.21
C GLY A 115 -4.88 -9.44 1.53
N VAL A 116 -4.05 -9.89 0.59
CA VAL A 116 -3.11 -10.99 0.82
C VAL A 116 -2.06 -10.63 1.88
N VAL A 117 -1.42 -9.45 1.76
CA VAL A 117 -0.38 -9.00 2.71
C VAL A 117 -0.93 -8.82 4.12
N SER A 118 -2.15 -8.32 4.26
CA SER A 118 -2.77 -8.07 5.57
C SER A 118 -2.88 -9.33 6.44
N ILE A 119 -3.00 -10.50 5.83
CA ILE A 119 -3.05 -11.79 6.52
C ILE A 119 -1.66 -12.44 6.60
N VAL A 120 -0.92 -12.46 5.48
CA VAL A 120 0.34 -13.20 5.39
C VAL A 120 1.47 -12.54 6.18
N SER A 121 1.53 -11.20 6.27
CA SER A 121 2.58 -10.51 7.02
C SER A 121 2.54 -10.79 8.53
N PRO A 122 1.43 -10.58 9.25
CA PRO A 122 1.39 -10.90 10.68
C PRO A 122 1.52 -12.41 10.95
N LEU A 123 1.03 -13.27 10.03
CA LEU A 123 1.24 -14.70 10.10
C LEU A 123 2.73 -15.04 10.04
N TYR A 124 3.45 -14.52 9.05
CA TYR A 124 4.89 -14.72 8.89
C TYR A 124 5.68 -14.23 10.12
N ILE A 125 5.34 -13.03 10.62
CA ILE A 125 5.95 -12.48 11.84
C ILE A 125 5.73 -13.42 13.02
N SER A 126 4.54 -13.98 13.16
CA SER A 126 4.20 -14.90 14.27
C SER A 126 4.95 -16.24 14.19
N GLU A 127 5.19 -16.74 12.97
CA GLU A 127 5.91 -18.00 12.72
C GLU A 127 7.42 -17.88 12.96
N VAL A 128 8.02 -16.74 12.55
CA VAL A 128 9.46 -16.50 12.68
C VAL A 128 9.83 -16.07 14.11
N SER A 129 8.89 -15.46 14.84
CA SER A 129 9.15 -14.90 16.16
C SER A 129 9.21 -16.00 17.24
N VAL A 130 10.14 -15.82 18.20
CA VAL A 130 10.22 -16.65 19.40
C VAL A 130 8.93 -16.47 20.22
N ALA A 131 8.39 -17.55 20.78
CA ALA A 131 7.14 -17.54 21.53
C ALA A 131 7.03 -16.41 22.57
N GLN A 132 8.14 -16.13 23.27
CA GLN A 132 8.22 -15.09 24.32
C GLN A 132 8.01 -13.67 23.77
N PHE A 133 8.41 -13.40 22.51
CA PHE A 133 8.38 -12.07 21.89
C PHE A 133 7.33 -11.94 20.80
N ARG A 134 6.61 -13.02 20.46
CA ARG A 134 5.64 -13.07 19.35
C ARG A 134 4.63 -11.92 19.39
N GLY A 135 4.00 -11.68 20.53
CA GLY A 135 3.03 -10.59 20.67
C GLY A 135 3.63 -9.22 20.37
N ARG A 136 4.86 -8.95 20.86
CA ARG A 136 5.55 -7.69 20.59
C ARG A 136 5.89 -7.51 19.10
N MET A 137 6.31 -8.59 18.43
CA MET A 137 6.64 -8.54 17.01
C MET A 137 5.40 -8.34 16.14
N VAL A 138 4.27 -8.99 16.47
CA VAL A 138 2.99 -8.74 15.78
C VAL A 138 2.49 -7.31 16.03
N SER A 139 2.71 -6.75 17.23
CA SER A 139 2.38 -5.34 17.50
C SER A 139 3.16 -4.34 16.65
N LEU A 140 4.39 -4.70 16.20
CA LEU A 140 5.15 -3.88 15.24
C LEU A 140 4.42 -3.75 13.90
N TYR A 141 3.74 -4.79 13.44
CA TYR A 141 2.92 -4.71 12.24
C TYR A 141 1.80 -3.66 12.40
N GLN A 142 1.08 -3.67 13.53
CA GLN A 142 0.02 -2.70 13.80
C GLN A 142 0.58 -1.28 13.94
N LEU A 143 1.75 -1.13 14.58
CA LEU A 143 2.45 0.16 14.64
C LEU A 143 2.81 0.65 13.23
N ALA A 144 3.33 -0.24 12.38
CA ALA A 144 3.68 0.11 11.00
C ALA A 144 2.45 0.56 10.19
N VAL A 145 1.28 -0.09 10.36
CA VAL A 145 0.00 0.37 9.76
C VAL A 145 -0.30 1.80 10.19
N THR A 146 -0.21 2.10 11.48
CA THR A 146 -0.50 3.46 12.02
C THR A 146 0.49 4.50 11.49
N VAL A 147 1.78 4.14 11.40
CA VAL A 147 2.80 5.02 10.81
C VAL A 147 2.56 5.21 9.31
N GLY A 148 2.04 4.18 8.62
CA GLY A 148 1.61 4.28 7.22
C GLY A 148 0.49 5.31 7.01
N PHE A 149 -0.53 5.32 7.87
CA PHE A 149 -1.57 6.37 7.86
C PHE A 149 -0.95 7.76 8.01
N LEU A 150 -0.08 7.95 9.00
CA LEU A 150 0.58 9.23 9.22
C LEU A 150 1.43 9.64 8.00
N GLY A 151 2.18 8.69 7.43
CA GLY A 151 2.99 8.91 6.24
C GLY A 151 2.16 9.37 5.05
N ALA A 152 1.01 8.73 4.80
CA ALA A 152 0.10 9.13 3.73
C ALA A 152 -0.44 10.55 3.91
N TYR A 153 -0.86 10.93 5.12
CA TYR A 153 -1.34 12.27 5.38
C TYR A 153 -0.24 13.34 5.19
N LEU A 154 0.99 13.05 5.62
CA LEU A 154 2.12 13.96 5.43
C LEU A 154 2.46 14.12 3.95
N VAL A 155 2.49 13.03 3.17
CA VAL A 155 2.76 13.07 1.73
C VAL A 155 1.64 13.80 0.99
N ASN A 156 0.38 13.50 1.30
CA ASN A 156 -0.76 14.20 0.72
C ASN A 156 -0.69 15.71 0.98
N TYR A 157 -0.39 16.11 2.22
CA TYR A 157 -0.26 17.51 2.59
C TYR A 157 0.90 18.20 1.85
N GLN A 158 2.06 17.56 1.80
CA GLN A 158 3.23 18.13 1.12
C GLN A 158 3.02 18.28 -0.38
N LEU A 159 2.42 17.28 -1.04
CA LEU A 159 2.14 17.32 -2.47
C LEU A 159 1.10 18.42 -2.80
N LEU A 160 0.05 18.56 -2.00
CA LEU A 160 -0.93 19.63 -2.15
C LEU A 160 -0.31 21.01 -1.95
N ALA A 161 0.44 21.20 -0.86
CA ALA A 161 1.12 22.45 -0.57
C ALA A 161 2.12 22.83 -1.67
N TYR A 162 2.83 21.85 -2.23
CA TYR A 162 3.75 22.06 -3.35
C TYR A 162 3.01 22.47 -4.63
N SER A 163 1.90 21.83 -4.94
CA SER A 163 1.05 22.18 -6.08
C SER A 163 0.49 23.62 -5.98
N GLU A 164 0.08 24.03 -4.78
CA GLU A 164 -0.45 25.39 -4.55
C GLU A 164 0.63 26.48 -4.54
N SER A 165 1.90 26.12 -4.29
CA SER A 165 3.01 27.09 -4.26
C SER A 165 3.42 27.62 -5.63
N GLY A 166 2.84 27.13 -6.73
CA GLY A 166 3.12 27.59 -8.10
C GLY A 166 4.52 27.26 -8.62
N ASN A 167 5.23 26.33 -7.97
CA ASN A 167 6.55 25.91 -8.41
C ASN A 167 6.43 25.02 -9.66
N HIS A 168 7.16 25.40 -10.73
CA HIS A 168 7.26 24.59 -11.95
C HIS A 168 8.46 23.64 -11.85
N LEU A 169 8.24 22.38 -12.19
CA LEU A 169 9.30 21.39 -12.28
C LEU A 169 9.91 21.39 -13.68
N PRO A 170 11.24 21.22 -13.83
CA PRO A 170 11.93 21.28 -15.12
C PRO A 170 11.59 20.09 -16.05
N ILE A 171 10.87 19.09 -15.56
CA ILE A 171 10.54 17.86 -16.29
C ILE A 171 9.02 17.78 -16.48
N ALA A 172 8.55 17.91 -17.70
CA ALA A 172 7.13 18.04 -18.06
C ALA A 172 6.24 16.86 -17.55
N TRP A 173 6.73 15.61 -17.53
CA TRP A 173 5.96 14.48 -17.03
C TRP A 173 5.87 14.45 -15.49
N LEU A 174 6.93 14.92 -14.79
CA LEU A 174 6.91 15.10 -13.34
C LEU A 174 5.99 16.26 -12.94
N GLU A 175 6.01 17.35 -13.67
CA GLU A 175 5.11 18.49 -13.47
C GLU A 175 3.65 18.04 -13.61
N LYS A 176 3.34 17.22 -14.62
CA LYS A 176 1.99 16.66 -14.78
C LYS A 176 1.56 15.82 -13.59
N ILE A 177 2.43 14.96 -13.07
CA ILE A 177 2.12 14.02 -11.97
C ILE A 177 2.11 14.70 -10.60
N VAL A 178 2.97 15.69 -10.37
CA VAL A 178 3.17 16.29 -9.04
C VAL A 178 2.41 17.62 -8.87
N VAL A 179 2.20 18.37 -9.96
CA VAL A 179 1.61 19.71 -9.89
C VAL A 179 0.21 19.76 -10.51
N THR A 180 0.03 19.20 -11.71
CA THR A 180 -1.25 19.30 -12.44
C THR A 180 -2.26 18.24 -12.00
N GLU A 181 -1.79 17.01 -11.84
CA GLU A 181 -2.62 15.86 -11.45
C GLU A 181 -2.03 15.21 -10.18
N VAL A 182 -2.01 15.98 -9.08
CA VAL A 182 -1.35 15.61 -7.80
C VAL A 182 -1.81 14.26 -7.26
N TRP A 183 -3.06 13.88 -7.49
CA TRP A 183 -3.60 12.57 -7.10
C TRP A 183 -2.82 11.39 -7.69
N ARG A 184 -2.25 11.55 -8.91
CA ARG A 184 -1.38 10.53 -9.52
C ARG A 184 -0.07 10.39 -8.77
N GLY A 185 0.49 11.53 -8.32
CA GLY A 185 1.68 11.55 -7.49
C GLY A 185 1.45 10.88 -6.14
N MET A 186 0.30 11.15 -5.51
CA MET A 186 -0.07 10.54 -4.24
C MET A 186 -0.15 9.00 -4.34
N LEU A 187 -0.84 8.47 -5.36
CA LEU A 187 -0.93 7.03 -5.61
C LEU A 187 0.40 6.44 -6.12
N GLY A 188 1.15 7.19 -6.95
CA GLY A 188 2.44 6.74 -7.48
C GLY A 188 3.55 6.62 -6.43
N MET A 189 3.51 7.42 -5.36
CA MET A 189 4.47 7.33 -4.25
C MET A 189 4.44 5.98 -3.53
N GLU A 190 3.35 5.25 -3.60
CA GLU A 190 3.24 3.87 -3.12
C GLU A 190 4.27 2.94 -3.77
N THR A 191 4.52 3.12 -5.08
CA THR A 191 5.53 2.34 -5.82
C THR A 191 6.93 2.62 -5.31
N CYS A 192 7.24 3.88 -4.98
CA CYS A 192 8.54 4.27 -4.44
C CYS A 192 8.78 3.63 -3.07
N LEU A 193 7.77 3.64 -2.21
CA LEU A 193 7.83 3.01 -0.88
C LEU A 193 8.01 1.49 -0.96
N LEU A 194 7.43 0.86 -1.97
CA LEU A 194 7.55 -0.58 -2.18
C LEU A 194 8.95 -0.98 -2.67
N TYR A 195 9.59 -0.14 -3.50
CA TYR A 195 10.97 -0.36 -3.97
C TYR A 195 12.00 -0.29 -2.84
N THR A 196 11.72 0.45 -1.76
CA THR A 196 12.59 0.52 -0.57
C THR A 196 12.42 -0.66 0.38
N SER A 197 11.45 -1.55 0.12
CA SER A 197 11.23 -2.78 0.88
C SER A 197 12.08 -3.91 0.28
N PRO A 198 13.08 -4.46 1.01
CA PRO A 198 13.96 -5.52 0.53
C PRO A 198 13.27 -6.88 0.40
#